data_5f24af875724e4d6957419b222dcb161
#
_entry.id   5f24af875724e4d6957419b222dcb161
#
_cell.length_a   1.000
_cell.length_b   1.000
_cell.length_c   1.000
_cell.angle_alpha   90.00
_cell.angle_beta   90.00
_cell.angle_gamma   90.00
#
_symmetry.space_group_name_H-M   'P 1'
#
loop_
_entity.id
_entity.type
_entity.pdbx_description
1 polymer ?
#
loop_
_entity_poly.entity_id
_entity_poly.type
_entity_poly.pdbx_seq_one_letter_code
_entity_poly.pdbx_strand_id
1 'polypeptide(L)'
;VELEMTGTATRYLYLARHGEALPDESGLTEAGREQAALLGRRLQDIPFTAVHHGPLPRAAQTARLIHDQLKNVPLRVSEVAGDYVPYFPQKDELPPESADLYLRFLADTTDDEREQGAALARQALDLFTGPVPGEEDRHELVVTHNFLVAWLVRDAMCAPKWRWLGLNHANAALTVICYAPGRAASVLVSNDMRHLPTELRWTGFPPESHI
;
A
#
# COMPACT_ATOMS: atom_id res chain seq x y z
N VAL A 1 -26.45 -24.43 -3.20
CA VAL A 1 -26.42 -23.05 -2.69
C VAL A 1 -25.21 -22.98 -1.76
N GLU A 2 -24.04 -22.60 -2.31
CA GLU A 2 -22.88 -22.27 -1.50
C GLU A 2 -23.23 -21.00 -0.73
N LEU A 3 -23.28 -21.13 0.61
CA LEU A 3 -23.29 -19.97 1.49
C LEU A 3 -21.99 -19.20 1.23
N GLU A 4 -22.09 -18.01 0.64
CA GLU A 4 -21.01 -17.04 0.70
C GLU A 4 -20.63 -16.88 2.16
N MET A 5 -19.47 -17.39 2.55
CA MET A 5 -18.91 -17.21 3.88
C MET A 5 -18.57 -15.71 4.03
N THR A 6 -19.53 -14.93 4.47
CA THR A 6 -19.29 -13.55 4.90
C THR A 6 -18.18 -13.58 5.96
N GLY A 7 -17.18 -12.72 5.83
CA GLY A 7 -16.07 -12.67 6.77
C GLY A 7 -16.57 -12.50 8.21
N THR A 8 -16.14 -13.38 9.09
CA THR A 8 -16.58 -13.45 10.50
C THR A 8 -15.49 -12.98 11.47
N ALA A 9 -14.25 -12.85 11.02
CA ALA A 9 -13.11 -12.35 11.79
C ALA A 9 -12.56 -11.05 11.21
N THR A 10 -11.90 -10.28 12.06
CA THR A 10 -11.31 -8.99 11.70
C THR A 10 -10.03 -9.19 10.87
N ARG A 11 -9.89 -8.40 9.82
CA ARG A 11 -8.61 -8.21 9.12
C ARG A 11 -7.96 -6.92 9.57
N TYR A 12 -6.70 -7.00 9.98
CA TYR A 12 -5.78 -5.88 10.12
C TYR A 12 -4.83 -5.90 8.94
N LEU A 13 -5.03 -4.99 8.00
CA LEU A 13 -4.19 -4.82 6.83
C LEU A 13 -3.13 -3.77 7.10
N TYR A 14 -1.87 -4.20 7.13
CA TYR A 14 -0.70 -3.34 7.26
C TYR A 14 -0.14 -3.07 5.87
N LEU A 15 -0.04 -1.81 5.50
CA LEU A 15 0.48 -1.36 4.21
C LEU A 15 1.78 -0.62 4.43
N ALA A 16 2.82 -1.01 3.71
CA ALA A 16 4.09 -0.32 3.70
C ALA A 16 4.49 0.04 2.27
N ARG A 17 4.78 1.31 2.00
CA ARG A 17 5.49 1.67 0.78
C ARG A 17 6.92 1.14 0.89
N HIS A 18 7.50 0.66 -0.22
CA HIS A 18 8.91 0.24 -0.27
C HIS A 18 9.85 1.31 0.29
N GLY A 19 11.03 0.93 0.77
CA GLY A 19 12.11 1.84 1.17
C GLY A 19 12.63 2.67 0.00
N GLU A 20 13.45 3.67 0.27
CA GLU A 20 14.05 4.51 -0.76
C GLU A 20 14.77 3.66 -1.81
N ALA A 21 14.45 3.90 -3.09
CA ALA A 21 14.98 3.14 -4.21
C ALA A 21 16.12 3.87 -4.92
N LEU A 22 17.00 3.10 -5.54
CA LEU A 22 18.02 3.62 -6.45
C LEU A 22 17.36 4.29 -7.67
N PRO A 23 18.00 5.30 -8.28
CA PRO A 23 17.44 6.01 -9.44
C PRO A 23 17.18 5.10 -10.66
N ASP A 24 17.92 4.00 -10.80
CA ASP A 24 17.75 3.01 -11.86
C ASP A 24 16.73 1.93 -11.50
N GLU A 25 16.06 2.06 -10.35
CA GLU A 25 15.05 1.14 -9.82
C GLU A 25 15.53 -0.30 -9.56
N SER A 26 16.83 -0.57 -9.66
CA SER A 26 17.42 -1.91 -9.48
C SER A 26 17.31 -2.45 -8.04
N GLY A 27 16.97 -1.61 -7.08
CA GLY A 27 16.82 -1.99 -5.68
C GLY A 27 16.74 -0.80 -4.74
N LEU A 28 17.08 -1.04 -3.47
CA LEU A 28 17.07 -0.02 -2.42
C LEU A 28 18.42 0.68 -2.30
N THR A 29 18.39 1.96 -1.96
CA THR A 29 19.55 2.68 -1.43
C THR A 29 19.97 2.10 -0.08
N GLU A 30 21.10 2.55 0.47
CA GLU A 30 21.49 2.22 1.85
C GLU A 30 20.45 2.73 2.86
N ALA A 31 20.00 3.98 2.69
CA ALA A 31 18.92 4.56 3.48
C ALA A 31 17.63 3.73 3.38
N GLY A 32 17.25 3.30 2.18
CA GLY A 32 16.07 2.44 1.96
C GLY A 32 16.16 1.09 2.67
N ARG A 33 17.36 0.49 2.72
CA ARG A 33 17.60 -0.75 3.48
C ARG A 33 17.46 -0.53 4.99
N GLU A 34 17.99 0.57 5.49
CA GLU A 34 17.87 0.94 6.90
C GLU A 34 16.40 1.21 7.28
N GLN A 35 15.67 1.97 6.44
CA GLN A 35 14.23 2.19 6.60
C GLN A 35 13.45 0.88 6.72
N ALA A 36 13.73 -0.09 5.83
CA ALA A 36 13.07 -1.40 5.84
C ALA A 36 13.39 -2.20 7.10
N ALA A 37 14.65 -2.20 7.54
CA ALA A 37 15.07 -2.88 8.76
C ALA A 37 14.42 -2.26 10.02
N LEU A 38 14.31 -0.92 10.09
CA LEU A 38 13.64 -0.21 11.17
C LEU A 38 12.15 -0.52 11.22
N LEU A 39 11.50 -0.58 10.06
CA LEU A 39 10.10 -0.99 9.97
C LEU A 39 9.92 -2.44 10.43
N GLY A 40 10.81 -3.34 10.02
CA GLY A 40 10.80 -4.75 10.46
C GLY A 40 10.88 -4.87 11.98
N ARG A 41 11.79 -4.15 12.62
CA ARG A 41 11.90 -4.10 14.11
C ARG A 41 10.61 -3.61 14.76
N ARG A 42 9.96 -2.60 14.18
CA ARG A 42 8.67 -2.09 14.68
C ARG A 42 7.57 -3.14 14.61
N LEU A 43 7.60 -3.99 13.61
CA LEU A 43 6.56 -4.96 13.30
C LEU A 43 6.80 -6.36 13.88
N GLN A 44 7.97 -6.63 14.46
CA GLN A 44 8.43 -7.98 14.85
C GLN A 44 7.51 -8.76 15.80
N ASP A 45 6.73 -8.04 16.62
CA ASP A 45 5.83 -8.66 17.61
C ASP A 45 4.37 -8.77 17.13
N ILE A 46 4.09 -8.34 15.88
CA ILE A 46 2.77 -8.50 15.28
C ILE A 46 2.62 -9.94 14.77
N PRO A 47 1.52 -10.65 15.11
CA PRO A 47 1.29 -12.03 14.69
C PRO A 47 0.83 -12.12 13.23
N PHE A 48 1.70 -11.73 12.28
CA PHE A 48 1.36 -11.78 10.87
C PHE A 48 1.08 -13.21 10.39
N THR A 49 0.02 -13.35 9.61
CA THR A 49 -0.34 -14.61 8.94
C THR A 49 0.25 -14.71 7.54
N ALA A 50 0.57 -13.58 6.92
CA ALA A 50 1.27 -13.50 5.63
C ALA A 50 1.93 -12.13 5.44
N VAL A 51 3.03 -12.13 4.65
CA VAL A 51 3.64 -10.93 4.06
C VAL A 51 3.52 -11.05 2.55
N HIS A 52 2.86 -10.09 1.92
CA HIS A 52 2.76 -9.95 0.47
C HIS A 52 3.66 -8.83 -0.01
N HIS A 53 4.22 -8.94 -1.21
CA HIS A 53 4.97 -7.84 -1.81
C HIS A 53 4.79 -7.77 -3.32
N GLY A 54 4.93 -6.58 -3.88
CA GLY A 54 4.97 -6.36 -5.31
C GLY A 54 6.20 -7.00 -5.98
N PRO A 55 6.15 -7.24 -7.30
CA PRO A 55 7.21 -7.95 -8.03
C PRO A 55 8.48 -7.13 -8.23
N LEU A 56 8.42 -5.81 -8.11
CA LEU A 56 9.56 -4.94 -8.38
C LEU A 56 10.66 -5.08 -7.31
N PRO A 57 11.96 -4.97 -7.70
CA PRO A 57 13.09 -5.20 -6.81
C PRO A 57 13.03 -4.42 -5.50
N ARG A 58 12.64 -3.13 -5.54
CA ARG A 58 12.52 -2.27 -4.37
C ARG A 58 11.50 -2.78 -3.35
N ALA A 59 10.35 -3.29 -3.81
CA ALA A 59 9.33 -3.87 -2.93
C ALA A 59 9.76 -5.22 -2.39
N ALA A 60 10.34 -6.08 -3.23
CA ALA A 60 10.86 -7.39 -2.84
C ALA A 60 11.99 -7.29 -1.81
N GLN A 61 12.94 -6.38 -1.98
CA GLN A 61 14.04 -6.17 -1.03
C GLN A 61 13.51 -5.61 0.31
N THR A 62 12.60 -4.64 0.27
CA THR A 62 11.95 -4.11 1.48
C THR A 62 11.26 -5.22 2.25
N ALA A 63 10.44 -6.03 1.56
CA ALA A 63 9.71 -7.12 2.18
C ALA A 63 10.62 -8.17 2.81
N ARG A 64 11.74 -8.53 2.16
CA ARG A 64 12.73 -9.46 2.73
C ARG A 64 13.36 -8.92 4.00
N LEU A 65 13.82 -7.67 4.01
CA LEU A 65 14.44 -7.04 5.18
C LEU A 65 13.47 -6.93 6.37
N ILE A 66 12.20 -6.69 6.11
CA ILE A 66 11.15 -6.76 7.14
C ILE A 66 10.96 -8.20 7.60
N HIS A 67 10.80 -9.13 6.66
CA HIS A 67 10.54 -10.54 6.92
C HIS A 67 11.65 -11.20 7.76
N ASP A 68 12.91 -10.80 7.59
CA ASP A 68 14.04 -11.27 8.39
C ASP A 68 13.90 -10.97 9.89
N GLN A 69 13.04 -10.02 10.27
CA GLN A 69 12.71 -9.70 11.66
C GLN A 69 11.47 -10.45 12.18
N LEU A 70 10.70 -11.09 11.27
CA LEU A 70 9.46 -11.77 11.60
C LEU A 70 9.70 -13.26 11.82
N LYS A 71 8.82 -13.93 12.59
CA LYS A 71 8.97 -15.35 12.93
C LYS A 71 7.96 -16.19 12.14
N ASN A 72 8.47 -17.11 11.31
CA ASN A 72 7.67 -18.15 10.64
C ASN A 72 6.44 -17.64 9.85
N VAL A 73 6.58 -16.52 9.17
CA VAL A 73 5.52 -15.90 8.36
C VAL A 73 5.76 -16.23 6.88
N PRO A 74 4.75 -16.69 6.11
CA PRO A 74 4.91 -16.87 4.65
C PRO A 74 5.19 -15.55 3.95
N LEU A 75 6.21 -15.51 3.08
CA LEU A 75 6.50 -14.38 2.19
C LEU A 75 6.02 -14.73 0.77
N ARG A 76 5.17 -13.88 0.19
CA ARG A 76 4.48 -14.13 -1.09
C ARG A 76 4.66 -12.96 -2.05
N VAL A 77 5.15 -13.24 -3.25
CA VAL A 77 5.09 -12.27 -4.34
C VAL A 77 3.66 -12.18 -4.90
N SER A 78 3.22 -10.97 -5.24
CA SER A 78 1.89 -10.74 -5.79
C SER A 78 1.94 -9.60 -6.80
N GLU A 79 1.56 -9.88 -8.06
CA GLU A 79 1.41 -8.86 -9.09
C GLU A 79 0.42 -7.76 -8.69
N VAL A 80 -0.60 -8.16 -7.93
CA VAL A 80 -1.64 -7.27 -7.41
C VAL A 80 -1.08 -6.21 -6.44
N ALA A 81 0.05 -6.51 -5.78
CA ALA A 81 0.78 -5.56 -4.94
C ALA A 81 1.83 -4.73 -5.72
N GLY A 82 1.72 -4.67 -7.04
CA GLY A 82 2.62 -3.96 -7.94
C GLY A 82 2.45 -2.44 -7.98
N ASP A 83 3.21 -1.82 -8.89
CA ASP A 83 3.16 -0.38 -9.17
C ASP A 83 2.38 -0.13 -10.46
N TYR A 84 1.20 0.43 -10.34
CA TYR A 84 0.31 0.70 -11.48
C TYR A 84 -0.66 1.84 -11.15
N VAL A 85 -1.20 2.48 -12.19
CA VAL A 85 -2.27 3.47 -12.06
C VAL A 85 -3.60 2.75 -11.79
N PRO A 86 -4.18 2.86 -10.58
CA PRO A 86 -5.35 2.05 -10.19
C PRO A 86 -6.65 2.52 -10.85
N TYR A 87 -6.72 3.82 -11.18
CA TYR A 87 -7.88 4.44 -11.80
C TYR A 87 -7.48 5.70 -12.56
N PHE A 88 -7.91 5.83 -13.80
CA PHE A 88 -7.73 7.02 -14.60
C PHE A 88 -9.03 7.84 -14.63
N PRO A 89 -9.08 9.01 -13.98
CA PRO A 89 -10.31 9.81 -13.88
C PRO A 89 -10.62 10.57 -15.18
N GLN A 90 -11.89 10.81 -15.41
CA GLN A 90 -12.33 11.79 -16.41
C GLN A 90 -12.20 13.21 -15.84
N LYS A 91 -12.11 14.20 -16.71
CA LYS A 91 -11.91 15.61 -16.30
C LYS A 91 -13.02 16.13 -15.39
N ASP A 92 -14.25 15.73 -15.63
CA ASP A 92 -15.43 16.13 -14.88
C ASP A 92 -15.59 15.45 -13.50
N GLU A 93 -14.81 14.38 -13.26
CA GLU A 93 -14.71 13.76 -11.94
C GLU A 93 -13.76 14.51 -11.00
N LEU A 94 -12.88 15.34 -11.56
CA LEU A 94 -11.83 16.04 -10.81
C LEU A 94 -12.26 17.44 -10.36
N PRO A 95 -11.74 17.93 -9.22
CA PRO A 95 -11.95 19.32 -8.84
C PRO A 95 -11.41 20.25 -9.94
N PRO A 96 -12.20 21.26 -10.39
CA PRO A 96 -11.81 22.10 -11.52
C PRO A 96 -10.44 22.76 -11.37
N GLU A 97 -10.06 23.17 -10.16
CA GLU A 97 -8.81 23.84 -9.83
C GLU A 97 -7.57 22.93 -9.95
N SER A 98 -7.73 21.62 -9.90
CA SER A 98 -6.62 20.64 -9.96
C SER A 98 -6.72 19.65 -11.14
N ALA A 99 -7.80 19.69 -11.91
CA ALA A 99 -8.05 18.75 -12.99
C ALA A 99 -6.90 18.67 -14.00
N ASP A 100 -6.43 19.82 -14.49
CA ASP A 100 -5.35 19.87 -15.48
C ASP A 100 -3.99 19.40 -14.91
N LEU A 101 -3.76 19.59 -13.59
CA LEU A 101 -2.56 19.08 -12.92
C LEU A 101 -2.57 17.54 -12.88
N TYR A 102 -3.67 16.95 -12.44
CA TYR A 102 -3.79 15.49 -12.34
C TYR A 102 -3.79 14.81 -13.71
N LEU A 103 -4.45 15.39 -14.71
CA LEU A 103 -4.43 14.84 -16.07
C LEU A 103 -3.05 14.91 -16.71
N ARG A 104 -2.29 15.99 -16.48
CA ARG A 104 -0.88 16.05 -16.92
C ARG A 104 0.00 15.02 -16.22
N PHE A 105 -0.19 14.82 -14.93
CA PHE A 105 0.54 13.79 -14.18
C PHE A 105 0.32 12.38 -14.73
N LEU A 106 -0.87 12.10 -15.26
CA LEU A 106 -1.25 10.80 -15.82
C LEU A 106 -1.09 10.72 -17.36
N ALA A 107 -0.61 11.78 -18.02
CA ALA A 107 -0.64 11.90 -19.48
C ALA A 107 0.13 10.79 -20.21
N ASP A 108 1.21 10.30 -19.63
CA ASP A 108 2.05 9.26 -20.24
C ASP A 108 1.52 7.82 -20.02
N THR A 109 0.41 7.67 -19.29
CA THR A 109 -0.21 6.37 -19.06
C THR A 109 -0.92 5.89 -20.33
N THR A 110 -0.45 4.79 -20.91
CA THR A 110 -1.05 4.20 -22.12
C THR A 110 -2.42 3.57 -21.84
N ASP A 111 -3.19 3.29 -22.88
CA ASP A 111 -4.51 2.66 -22.71
C ASP A 111 -4.39 1.22 -22.17
N ASP A 112 -3.36 0.48 -22.59
CA ASP A 112 -3.07 -0.86 -22.06
C ASP A 112 -2.72 -0.82 -20.55
N GLU A 113 -1.91 0.14 -20.13
CA GLU A 113 -1.58 0.34 -18.70
C GLU A 113 -2.82 0.74 -17.88
N ARG A 114 -3.72 1.55 -18.45
CA ARG A 114 -5.00 1.91 -17.80
C ARG A 114 -5.88 0.69 -17.59
N GLU A 115 -6.02 -0.15 -18.61
CA GLU A 115 -6.84 -1.37 -18.55
C GLU A 115 -6.25 -2.38 -17.56
N GLN A 116 -4.95 -2.65 -17.66
CA GLN A 116 -4.23 -3.55 -16.77
C GLN A 116 -4.25 -3.05 -15.33
N GLY A 117 -3.95 -1.77 -15.10
CA GLY A 117 -3.96 -1.15 -13.77
C GLY A 117 -5.35 -1.22 -13.12
N ALA A 118 -6.40 -0.93 -13.87
CA ALA A 118 -7.77 -1.04 -13.37
C ALA A 118 -8.16 -2.49 -13.03
N ALA A 119 -7.67 -3.48 -13.79
CA ALA A 119 -7.89 -4.90 -13.50
C ALA A 119 -7.17 -5.33 -12.22
N LEU A 120 -5.90 -4.97 -12.05
CA LEU A 120 -5.11 -5.23 -10.85
C LEU A 120 -5.70 -4.52 -9.63
N ALA A 121 -6.16 -3.28 -9.78
CA ALA A 121 -6.79 -2.52 -8.71
C ALA A 121 -8.08 -3.17 -8.18
N ARG A 122 -8.90 -3.77 -9.05
CA ARG A 122 -10.07 -4.56 -8.62
C ARG A 122 -9.64 -5.80 -7.85
N GLN A 123 -8.68 -6.56 -8.40
CA GLN A 123 -8.15 -7.75 -7.72
C GLN A 123 -7.53 -7.39 -6.35
N ALA A 124 -6.92 -6.21 -6.22
CA ALA A 124 -6.38 -5.74 -4.94
C ALA A 124 -7.48 -5.53 -3.90
N LEU A 125 -8.61 -4.96 -4.29
CA LEU A 125 -9.76 -4.82 -3.40
C LEU A 125 -10.29 -6.21 -3.00
N ASP A 126 -10.46 -7.12 -3.95
CA ASP A 126 -10.95 -8.48 -3.67
C ASP A 126 -10.02 -9.26 -2.72
N LEU A 127 -8.69 -9.10 -2.89
CA LEU A 127 -7.70 -9.85 -2.14
C LEU A 127 -7.43 -9.26 -0.74
N PHE A 128 -7.33 -7.93 -0.63
CA PHE A 128 -6.78 -7.26 0.54
C PHE A 128 -7.83 -6.55 1.40
N THR A 129 -9.07 -6.38 0.94
CA THR A 129 -10.08 -5.66 1.72
C THR A 129 -11.15 -6.57 2.32
N GLY A 130 -11.94 -5.99 3.23
CA GLY A 130 -13.02 -6.71 3.90
C GLY A 130 -12.56 -7.65 5.03
N PRO A 131 -13.50 -8.06 5.89
CA PRO A 131 -13.29 -9.07 6.91
C PRO A 131 -12.88 -10.41 6.30
N VAL A 132 -12.32 -11.31 7.10
CA VAL A 132 -11.86 -12.63 6.66
C VAL A 132 -12.74 -13.74 7.23
N PRO A 133 -12.85 -14.91 6.56
CA PRO A 133 -13.51 -16.06 7.12
C PRO A 133 -12.69 -16.65 8.27
N GLY A 134 -13.38 -17.18 9.30
CA GLY A 134 -12.76 -17.83 10.45
C GLY A 134 -13.14 -17.18 11.77
N GLU A 135 -12.56 -17.68 12.86
CA GLU A 135 -12.81 -17.20 14.22
C GLU A 135 -11.69 -16.29 14.73
N GLU A 136 -10.49 -16.38 14.13
CA GLU A 136 -9.31 -15.64 14.55
C GLU A 136 -9.06 -14.44 13.64
N ASP A 137 -8.75 -13.30 14.26
CA ASP A 137 -8.35 -12.10 13.57
C ASP A 137 -7.07 -12.33 12.76
N ARG A 138 -6.96 -11.69 11.60
CA ARG A 138 -5.79 -11.79 10.72
C ARG A 138 -5.02 -10.49 10.63
N HIS A 139 -3.71 -10.61 10.75
CA HIS A 139 -2.74 -9.55 10.49
C HIS A 139 -1.99 -9.88 9.21
N GLU A 140 -2.13 -9.06 8.18
CA GLU A 140 -1.47 -9.24 6.89
C GLU A 140 -0.67 -8.00 6.54
N LEU A 141 0.58 -8.18 6.10
CA LEU A 141 1.44 -7.10 5.63
C LEU A 141 1.51 -7.12 4.10
N VAL A 142 1.35 -5.96 3.48
CA VAL A 142 1.56 -5.75 2.05
C VAL A 142 2.62 -4.68 1.84
N VAL A 143 3.76 -5.07 1.31
CA VAL A 143 4.83 -4.16 0.90
C VAL A 143 4.65 -3.80 -0.57
N THR A 144 4.37 -2.55 -0.86
CA THR A 144 3.92 -2.09 -2.17
C THR A 144 4.40 -0.67 -2.51
N HIS A 145 3.65 0.04 -3.32
CA HIS A 145 3.94 1.35 -3.89
C HIS A 145 2.90 2.38 -3.46
N ASN A 146 3.23 3.66 -3.61
CA ASN A 146 2.35 4.75 -3.17
C ASN A 146 0.93 4.65 -3.74
N PHE A 147 0.79 4.32 -5.02
CA PHE A 147 -0.51 4.32 -5.70
C PHE A 147 -1.45 3.25 -5.15
N LEU A 148 -0.95 2.05 -4.87
CA LEU A 148 -1.78 1.02 -4.28
C LEU A 148 -2.14 1.32 -2.83
N VAL A 149 -1.20 1.83 -2.02
CA VAL A 149 -1.53 2.27 -0.65
C VAL A 149 -2.64 3.33 -0.70
N ALA A 150 -2.49 4.33 -1.56
CA ALA A 150 -3.49 5.39 -1.77
C ALA A 150 -4.85 4.83 -2.22
N TRP A 151 -4.85 3.84 -3.11
CA TRP A 151 -6.06 3.18 -3.61
C TRP A 151 -6.84 2.46 -2.51
N LEU A 152 -6.14 1.69 -1.67
CA LEU A 152 -6.74 0.95 -0.56
C LEU A 152 -7.23 1.88 0.56
N VAL A 153 -6.48 2.93 0.87
CA VAL A 153 -6.91 3.97 1.83
C VAL A 153 -8.15 4.70 1.32
N ARG A 154 -8.16 5.11 0.05
CA ARG A 154 -9.31 5.74 -0.59
C ARG A 154 -10.56 4.85 -0.48
N ASP A 155 -10.41 3.54 -0.72
CA ASP A 155 -11.51 2.60 -0.61
C ASP A 155 -12.04 2.48 0.81
N ALA A 156 -11.15 2.29 1.78
CA ALA A 156 -11.51 2.23 3.21
C ALA A 156 -12.25 3.48 3.69
N MET A 157 -11.98 4.63 3.10
CA MET A 157 -12.64 5.91 3.40
C MET A 157 -13.93 6.13 2.62
N CYS A 158 -14.35 5.20 1.75
CA CYS A 158 -15.48 5.35 0.84
C CYS A 158 -15.38 6.62 -0.03
N ALA A 159 -14.18 7.08 -0.34
CA ALA A 159 -13.95 8.27 -1.13
C ALA A 159 -14.13 8.02 -2.63
N PRO A 160 -14.40 9.05 -3.46
CA PRO A 160 -14.50 8.92 -4.91
C PRO A 160 -13.27 8.25 -5.51
N LYS A 161 -13.43 7.54 -6.64
CA LYS A 161 -12.34 6.77 -7.26
C LYS A 161 -11.11 7.61 -7.58
N TRP A 162 -11.26 8.83 -8.04
CA TRP A 162 -10.14 9.72 -8.34
C TRP A 162 -9.31 10.13 -7.12
N ARG A 163 -9.86 9.99 -5.90
CA ARG A 163 -9.26 10.53 -4.67
C ARG A 163 -8.03 9.76 -4.18
N TRP A 164 -7.60 8.70 -4.88
CA TRP A 164 -6.27 8.12 -4.68
C TRP A 164 -5.15 9.13 -5.04
N LEU A 165 -5.45 10.05 -5.96
CA LEU A 165 -4.60 11.21 -6.23
C LEU A 165 -4.58 12.15 -5.01
N GLY A 166 -3.39 12.55 -4.59
CA GLY A 166 -3.20 13.40 -3.42
C GLY A 166 -3.20 12.67 -2.07
N LEU A 167 -3.32 11.34 -2.05
CA LEU A 167 -3.02 10.51 -0.89
C LEU A 167 -1.59 9.97 -1.04
N ASN A 168 -0.66 10.60 -0.33
CA ASN A 168 0.76 10.31 -0.48
C ASN A 168 1.34 9.65 0.78
N HIS A 169 2.23 8.68 0.56
CA HIS A 169 2.87 7.92 1.62
C HIS A 169 4.38 7.91 1.41
N ALA A 170 5.15 8.27 2.42
CA ALA A 170 6.61 8.28 2.37
C ALA A 170 7.18 6.86 2.25
N ASN A 171 8.43 6.73 1.82
CA ASN A 171 9.11 5.44 1.79
C ASN A 171 9.13 4.80 3.18
N ALA A 172 8.87 3.50 3.24
CA ALA A 172 8.76 2.71 4.46
C ALA A 172 7.77 3.25 5.51
N ALA A 173 6.90 4.20 5.17
CA ALA A 173 5.83 4.62 6.05
C ALA A 173 4.78 3.51 6.21
N LEU A 174 4.21 3.43 7.41
CA LEU A 174 3.21 2.44 7.77
C LEU A 174 1.80 3.04 7.73
N THR A 175 0.89 2.33 7.08
CA THR A 175 -0.55 2.59 7.12
C THR A 175 -1.25 1.31 7.58
N VAL A 176 -2.26 1.43 8.44
CA VAL A 176 -3.01 0.27 8.97
C VAL A 176 -4.50 0.51 8.79
N ILE A 177 -5.17 -0.44 8.13
CA ILE A 177 -6.62 -0.44 7.92
C ILE A 177 -7.22 -1.65 8.65
N CYS A 178 -8.30 -1.43 9.38
CA CYS A 178 -9.06 -2.46 10.06
C CYS A 178 -10.38 -2.71 9.33
N TYR A 179 -10.64 -3.97 9.00
CA TYR A 179 -11.89 -4.45 8.43
C TYR A 179 -12.56 -5.41 9.41
N ALA A 180 -13.49 -4.91 10.21
CA ALA A 180 -14.25 -5.72 11.17
C ALA A 180 -15.63 -6.10 10.60
N PRO A 181 -16.16 -7.29 10.93
CA PRO A 181 -17.50 -7.71 10.50
C PRO A 181 -18.58 -6.71 10.92
N GLY A 182 -19.50 -6.40 10.01
CA GLY A 182 -20.65 -5.52 10.28
C GLY A 182 -20.30 -4.04 10.51
N ARG A 183 -19.09 -3.61 10.19
CA ARG A 183 -18.64 -2.21 10.33
C ARG A 183 -18.00 -1.70 9.06
N ALA A 184 -18.05 -0.38 8.87
CA ALA A 184 -17.22 0.28 7.88
C ALA A 184 -15.73 0.09 8.22
N ALA A 185 -14.87 0.07 7.20
CA ALA A 185 -13.42 0.03 7.38
C ALA A 185 -12.94 1.24 8.19
N SER A 186 -11.86 1.06 8.94
CA SER A 186 -11.25 2.12 9.75
C SER A 186 -9.78 2.25 9.42
N VAL A 187 -9.33 3.44 9.02
CA VAL A 187 -7.90 3.75 8.87
C VAL A 187 -7.35 4.09 10.25
N LEU A 188 -6.66 3.13 10.87
CA LEU A 188 -6.14 3.27 12.23
C LEU A 188 -4.86 4.10 12.29
N VAL A 189 -4.04 3.98 11.25
CA VAL A 189 -2.73 4.64 11.11
C VAL A 189 -2.57 5.01 9.64
N SER A 190 -2.05 6.19 9.35
CA SER A 190 -1.79 6.63 7.98
C SER A 190 -0.43 7.33 7.89
N ASN A 191 0.39 6.91 6.93
CA ASN A 191 1.70 7.50 6.61
C ASN A 191 2.61 7.70 7.84
N ASP A 192 2.65 6.72 8.74
CA ASP A 192 3.36 6.83 10.01
C ASP A 192 4.84 6.45 9.87
N MET A 193 5.71 7.39 10.16
CA MET A 193 7.16 7.29 10.08
C MET A 193 7.84 7.30 11.46
N ARG A 194 7.12 7.09 12.57
CA ARG A 194 7.68 7.19 13.93
C ARG A 194 8.83 6.24 14.22
N HIS A 195 8.95 5.14 13.47
CA HIS A 195 10.07 4.20 13.57
C HIS A 195 11.34 4.69 12.85
N LEU A 196 11.23 5.74 12.04
CA LEU A 196 12.36 6.31 11.31
C LEU A 196 12.96 7.49 12.06
N PRO A 197 14.28 7.60 12.15
CA PRO A 197 14.93 8.83 12.58
C PRO A 197 14.66 9.95 11.56
N THR A 198 14.81 11.21 11.99
CA THR A 198 14.39 12.38 11.21
C THR A 198 15.02 12.43 9.82
N GLU A 199 16.29 12.06 9.71
CA GLU A 199 17.07 12.06 8.46
C GLU A 199 16.60 11.02 7.42
N LEU A 200 15.84 10.01 7.86
CA LEU A 200 15.27 8.95 6.99
C LEU A 200 13.79 9.16 6.69
N ARG A 201 13.19 10.23 7.19
CA ARG A 201 11.77 10.54 6.93
C ARG A 201 11.59 11.27 5.60
N TRP A 202 10.37 11.23 5.10
CA TRP A 202 9.89 11.98 3.93
C TRP A 202 10.58 11.64 2.61
N THR A 203 11.46 10.65 2.54
CA THR A 203 11.99 10.21 1.25
C THR A 203 10.85 9.73 0.35
N GLY A 204 11.02 9.85 -0.96
CA GLY A 204 9.96 9.58 -1.94
C GLY A 204 9.07 10.78 -2.26
N PHE A 205 9.38 11.95 -1.67
CA PHE A 205 8.74 13.24 -1.96
C PHE A 205 9.79 14.32 -2.23
N PRO A 206 9.46 15.34 -3.04
CA PRO A 206 10.34 16.48 -3.22
C PRO A 206 10.43 17.29 -1.90
N PRO A 207 11.54 18.01 -1.64
CA PRO A 207 11.79 18.69 -0.36
C PRO A 207 10.70 19.66 0.07
N GLU A 208 10.02 20.32 -0.87
CA GLU A 208 8.90 21.24 -0.60
C GLU A 208 7.66 20.55 -0.02
N SER A 209 7.60 19.24 -0.06
CA SER A 209 6.53 18.43 0.52
C SER A 209 6.86 17.84 1.89
N HIS A 210 8.05 18.13 2.41
CA HIS A 210 8.47 17.68 3.75
C HIS A 210 7.86 18.59 4.82
N ILE A 211 7.39 17.99 5.93
CA ILE A 211 6.84 18.66 7.11
C ILE A 211 7.43 18.12 8.40
#